data_0ed6b42ecfae980f593002be3dce21ee
#
_entry.id   0ed6b42ecfae980f593002be3dce21ee
#
_cell.length_a   1.000
_cell.length_b   1.000
_cell.length_c   1.000
_cell.angle_alpha   90.00
_cell.angle_beta   90.00
_cell.angle_gamma   90.00
#
_symmetry.space_group_name_H-M   'P 1'
#
loop_
_entity.id
_entity.type
_entity.pdbx_description
1 polymer ?
#
loop_
_entity_poly.entity_id
_entity_poly.type
_entity_poly.pdbx_seq_one_letter_code
_entity_poly.pdbx_strand_id
1 'polypeptide(L)'
;MDDTIARLRLIRTPSIGPVSYRQLLARFGSAAAALDALPDLARRGGGRVPPPPPLAAVERERQLVERLGARLLFLGDPDYPALLAEVDNAPAVLTVRGDLSLVRRTAVALVGARNASAAACRFARGLAQDLAGEGASVVSGLARGIDTAAHEGAGTATIAVIAGGIDVVYPPENEALQQRIATEALLIAEMPPGTEPRARHFPHRNRIIAGLALGTVVVEAAPQSGSLITARLAGEQGREVMAVPGHPSDPRAQGCNALIRDGATLIQNAADVLEQLRPIDARAAVRAHTPAWGAPPPEDASDMDRARIDSLLGPVPVAVDELVRQSGCAPAVVQMVLLELELAGRLERHAGGRVSLPCR
;
A
#
# COMPACT_ATOMS: atom_id res chain seq x y z
N MET A 1 -22.03 -5.37 -17.80
CA MET A 1 -21.33 -4.21 -17.19
C MET A 1 -19.87 -4.37 -17.54
N ASP A 2 -19.18 -3.31 -17.98
CA ASP A 2 -17.73 -3.33 -18.24
C ASP A 2 -17.00 -3.76 -16.95
N ASP A 3 -15.97 -4.61 -17.06
CA ASP A 3 -15.24 -5.15 -15.91
C ASP A 3 -14.53 -4.05 -15.10
N THR A 4 -13.96 -3.05 -15.78
CA THR A 4 -13.38 -1.86 -15.15
C THR A 4 -14.38 -1.14 -14.26
N ILE A 5 -15.59 -0.92 -14.76
CA ILE A 5 -16.67 -0.26 -14.01
C ILE A 5 -17.15 -1.13 -12.85
N ALA A 6 -17.26 -2.45 -13.05
CA ALA A 6 -17.64 -3.36 -11.98
C ALA A 6 -16.61 -3.38 -10.85
N ARG A 7 -15.32 -3.50 -11.17
CA ARG A 7 -14.21 -3.47 -10.22
C ARG A 7 -14.15 -2.14 -9.47
N LEU A 8 -14.25 -1.02 -10.17
CA LEU A 8 -14.23 0.30 -9.55
C LEU A 8 -15.44 0.50 -8.63
N ARG A 9 -16.62 0.07 -9.07
CA ARG A 9 -17.86 0.11 -8.28
C ARG A 9 -17.74 -0.74 -7.00
N LEU A 10 -17.14 -1.93 -7.10
CA LEU A 10 -16.92 -2.82 -5.97
C LEU A 10 -16.01 -2.16 -4.91
N ILE A 11 -14.83 -1.67 -5.30
CA ILE A 11 -13.88 -1.08 -4.34
C ILE A 11 -14.35 0.27 -3.78
N ARG A 12 -15.21 1.01 -4.48
CA ARG A 12 -15.82 2.24 -3.99
C ARG A 12 -17.06 2.01 -3.12
N THR A 13 -17.48 0.77 -2.96
CA THR A 13 -18.56 0.41 -2.02
C THR A 13 -18.03 0.56 -0.59
N PRO A 14 -18.75 1.31 0.29
CA PRO A 14 -18.36 1.44 1.69
C PRO A 14 -18.20 0.05 2.35
N SER A 15 -17.31 -0.09 3.30
CA SER A 15 -16.94 -1.34 3.98
C SER A 15 -16.18 -2.36 3.12
N ILE A 16 -15.86 -2.05 1.86
CA ILE A 16 -14.98 -2.90 1.05
C ILE A 16 -13.59 -2.28 0.99
N GLY A 17 -12.67 -2.88 1.75
CA GLY A 17 -11.24 -2.57 1.72
C GLY A 17 -10.47 -3.48 0.74
N PRO A 18 -9.14 -3.30 0.62
CA PRO A 18 -8.32 -4.12 -0.26
C PRO A 18 -8.40 -5.63 0.02
N VAL A 19 -8.45 -6.02 1.29
CA VAL A 19 -8.54 -7.42 1.71
C VAL A 19 -9.86 -8.03 1.27
N SER A 20 -10.99 -7.38 1.61
CA SER A 20 -12.34 -7.82 1.24
C SER A 20 -12.52 -7.86 -0.27
N TYR A 21 -11.97 -6.89 -1.00
CA TYR A 21 -11.98 -6.88 -2.46
C TYR A 21 -11.30 -8.12 -3.04
N ARG A 22 -10.10 -8.46 -2.56
CA ARG A 22 -9.35 -9.66 -2.99
C ARG A 22 -10.13 -10.95 -2.70
N GLN A 23 -10.70 -11.07 -1.49
CA GLN A 23 -11.49 -12.23 -1.09
C GLN A 23 -12.75 -12.39 -1.94
N LEU A 24 -13.45 -11.28 -2.22
CA LEU A 24 -14.65 -11.28 -3.08
C LEU A 24 -14.33 -11.72 -4.50
N LEU A 25 -13.25 -11.19 -5.11
CA LEU A 25 -12.84 -11.62 -6.45
C LEU A 25 -12.39 -13.08 -6.49
N ALA A 26 -11.64 -13.54 -5.50
CA ALA A 26 -11.21 -14.94 -5.41
C ALA A 26 -12.40 -15.90 -5.30
N ARG A 27 -13.47 -15.51 -4.59
CA ARG A 27 -14.66 -16.35 -4.40
C ARG A 27 -15.61 -16.33 -5.59
N PHE A 28 -15.91 -15.15 -6.12
CA PHE A 28 -16.95 -15.00 -7.14
C PHE A 28 -16.42 -14.93 -8.57
N GLY A 29 -15.09 -14.91 -8.76
CA GLY A 29 -14.43 -14.89 -10.06
C GLY A 29 -14.56 -13.57 -10.82
N SER A 30 -15.53 -12.70 -10.49
CA SER A 30 -15.70 -11.39 -11.13
C SER A 30 -16.27 -10.36 -10.16
N ALA A 31 -15.98 -9.09 -10.43
CA ALA A 31 -16.51 -7.98 -9.64
C ALA A 31 -18.03 -7.84 -9.78
N ALA A 32 -18.60 -8.17 -10.93
CA ALA A 32 -20.03 -8.14 -11.15
C ALA A 32 -20.75 -9.18 -10.26
N ALA A 33 -20.29 -10.44 -10.27
CA ALA A 33 -20.84 -11.50 -9.42
C ALA A 33 -20.65 -11.18 -7.93
N ALA A 34 -19.51 -10.59 -7.55
CA ALA A 34 -19.26 -10.14 -6.19
C ALA A 34 -20.27 -9.07 -5.74
N LEU A 35 -20.54 -8.05 -6.59
CA LEU A 35 -21.52 -7.00 -6.31
C LEU A 35 -22.94 -7.57 -6.10
N ASP A 36 -23.35 -8.55 -6.90
CA ASP A 36 -24.65 -9.20 -6.78
C ASP A 36 -24.77 -10.01 -5.48
N ALA A 37 -23.65 -10.56 -4.97
CA ALA A 37 -23.64 -11.36 -3.74
C ALA A 37 -23.56 -10.50 -2.46
N LEU A 38 -23.19 -9.22 -2.51
CA LEU A 38 -23.01 -8.38 -1.33
C LEU A 38 -24.20 -8.34 -0.37
N PRO A 39 -25.46 -8.21 -0.84
CA PRO A 39 -26.62 -8.15 0.08
C PRO A 39 -26.78 -9.42 0.90
N ASP A 40 -26.53 -10.59 0.30
CA ASP A 40 -26.66 -11.88 0.97
C ASP A 40 -25.55 -12.12 1.98
N LEU A 41 -24.30 -11.76 1.63
CA LEU A 41 -23.16 -11.85 2.54
C LEU A 41 -23.35 -10.97 3.78
N ALA A 42 -23.75 -9.72 3.59
CA ALA A 42 -24.00 -8.81 4.71
C ALA A 42 -25.15 -9.27 5.61
N ARG A 43 -26.21 -9.89 5.03
CA ARG A 43 -27.32 -10.46 5.80
C ARG A 43 -26.83 -11.63 6.67
N ARG A 44 -25.97 -12.50 6.14
CA ARG A 44 -25.36 -13.60 6.90
C ARG A 44 -24.47 -13.08 8.04
N GLY A 45 -23.77 -11.96 7.83
CA GLY A 45 -23.01 -11.26 8.87
C GLY A 45 -23.87 -10.51 9.89
N GLY A 46 -25.20 -10.58 9.77
CA GLY A 46 -26.14 -9.95 10.72
C GLY A 46 -26.35 -8.45 10.50
N GLY A 47 -26.07 -7.92 9.30
CA GLY A 47 -26.20 -6.51 8.97
C GLY A 47 -26.71 -6.24 7.55
N ARG A 48 -26.43 -5.03 7.07
CA ARG A 48 -26.72 -4.60 5.70
C ARG A 48 -25.48 -3.90 5.13
N VAL A 49 -25.07 -4.29 3.91
CA VAL A 49 -24.05 -3.54 3.20
C VAL A 49 -24.63 -2.21 2.71
N PRO A 50 -23.90 -1.10 2.84
CA PRO A 50 -24.27 0.14 2.16
C PRO A 50 -24.38 -0.08 0.65
N PRO A 51 -25.31 0.59 -0.05
CA PRO A 51 -25.48 0.40 -1.48
C PRO A 51 -24.20 0.76 -2.23
N PRO A 52 -23.80 -0.02 -3.25
CA PRO A 52 -22.72 0.35 -4.14
C PRO A 52 -22.99 1.71 -4.80
N PRO A 53 -21.93 2.50 -5.12
CA PRO A 53 -22.10 3.81 -5.73
C PRO A 53 -22.91 3.69 -7.05
N PRO A 54 -23.69 4.73 -7.41
CA PRO A 54 -24.40 4.77 -8.68
C PRO A 54 -23.44 4.61 -9.86
N LEU A 55 -23.87 3.88 -10.89
CA LEU A 55 -23.08 3.62 -12.10
C LEU A 55 -22.52 4.92 -12.69
N ALA A 56 -23.36 5.95 -12.83
CA ALA A 56 -22.95 7.26 -13.36
C ALA A 56 -21.85 7.95 -12.53
N ALA A 57 -21.75 7.68 -11.24
CA ALA A 57 -20.68 8.25 -10.40
C ALA A 57 -19.32 7.61 -10.74
N VAL A 58 -19.30 6.29 -10.90
CA VAL A 58 -18.11 5.51 -11.23
C VAL A 58 -17.67 5.79 -12.68
N GLU A 59 -18.60 5.93 -13.60
CA GLU A 59 -18.30 6.32 -14.98
C GLU A 59 -17.69 7.72 -15.05
N ARG A 60 -18.19 8.68 -14.27
CA ARG A 60 -17.58 10.01 -14.16
C ARG A 60 -16.16 9.96 -13.60
N GLU A 61 -15.90 9.12 -12.59
CA GLU A 61 -14.54 8.91 -12.05
C GLU A 61 -13.61 8.38 -13.15
N ARG A 62 -14.00 7.32 -13.86
CA ARG A 62 -13.22 6.76 -14.98
C ARG A 62 -12.92 7.80 -16.05
N GLN A 63 -13.95 8.53 -16.50
CA GLN A 63 -13.77 9.59 -17.50
C GLN A 63 -12.87 10.74 -17.01
N LEU A 64 -12.91 11.07 -15.72
CA LEU A 64 -12.03 12.08 -15.15
C LEU A 64 -10.57 11.59 -15.16
N VAL A 65 -10.32 10.34 -14.77
CA VAL A 65 -8.98 9.74 -14.84
C VAL A 65 -8.43 9.80 -16.27
N GLU A 66 -9.23 9.44 -17.27
CA GLU A 66 -8.83 9.49 -18.68
C GLU A 66 -8.52 10.93 -19.15
N ARG A 67 -9.36 11.91 -18.76
CA ARG A 67 -9.11 13.34 -19.11
C ARG A 67 -7.84 13.90 -18.46
N LEU A 68 -7.44 13.37 -17.30
CA LEU A 68 -6.18 13.74 -16.65
C LEU A 68 -4.95 13.10 -17.29
N GLY A 69 -5.11 12.30 -18.36
CA GLY A 69 -4.04 11.54 -18.96
C GLY A 69 -3.49 10.44 -18.03
N ALA A 70 -4.32 10.01 -17.09
CA ALA A 70 -4.02 8.94 -16.15
C ALA A 70 -4.76 7.65 -16.52
N ARG A 71 -4.41 6.54 -15.88
CA ARG A 71 -5.10 5.27 -16.04
C ARG A 71 -5.29 4.55 -14.72
N LEU A 72 -6.29 3.69 -14.65
CA LEU A 72 -6.55 2.81 -13.52
C LEU A 72 -5.77 1.49 -13.72
N LEU A 73 -5.13 1.03 -12.64
CA LEU A 73 -4.53 -0.30 -12.55
C LEU A 73 -5.21 -1.05 -11.40
N PHE A 74 -5.78 -2.19 -11.70
CA PHE A 74 -6.41 -3.04 -10.69
C PHE A 74 -5.47 -4.14 -10.24
N LEU A 75 -5.56 -4.53 -8.99
CA LEU A 75 -4.88 -5.69 -8.47
C LEU A 75 -5.24 -6.93 -9.32
N GLY A 76 -4.22 -7.62 -9.81
CA GLY A 76 -4.35 -8.75 -10.75
C GLY A 76 -4.16 -8.37 -12.21
N ASP A 77 -4.09 -7.08 -12.56
CA ASP A 77 -3.74 -6.67 -13.94
C ASP A 77 -2.26 -6.97 -14.21
N PRO A 78 -1.89 -7.31 -15.47
CA PRO A 78 -0.50 -7.65 -15.82
C PRO A 78 0.51 -6.52 -15.55
N ASP A 79 0.05 -5.28 -15.60
CA ASP A 79 0.87 -4.08 -15.36
C ASP A 79 0.87 -3.64 -13.91
N TYR A 80 0.13 -4.31 -13.02
CA TYR A 80 0.13 -3.98 -11.59
C TYR A 80 1.50 -4.30 -10.98
N PRO A 81 2.09 -3.42 -10.14
CA PRO A 81 3.43 -3.64 -9.58
C PRO A 81 3.51 -4.96 -8.79
N ALA A 82 4.34 -5.91 -9.25
CA ALA A 82 4.40 -7.27 -8.72
C ALA A 82 4.72 -7.29 -7.21
N LEU A 83 5.74 -6.51 -6.78
CA LEU A 83 6.10 -6.42 -5.36
C LEU A 83 4.94 -5.89 -4.49
N LEU A 84 4.20 -4.91 -5.00
CA LEU A 84 3.06 -4.35 -4.27
C LEU A 84 1.89 -5.35 -4.21
N ALA A 85 1.71 -6.18 -5.22
CA ALA A 85 0.66 -7.20 -5.24
C ALA A 85 0.84 -8.29 -4.17
N GLU A 86 2.07 -8.51 -3.70
CA GLU A 86 2.40 -9.46 -2.62
C GLU A 86 1.98 -8.96 -1.22
N VAL A 87 1.76 -7.65 -1.07
CA VAL A 87 1.37 -7.07 0.22
C VAL A 87 -0.07 -7.45 0.57
N ASP A 88 -0.32 -7.89 1.81
CA ASP A 88 -1.64 -8.35 2.25
C ASP A 88 -2.75 -7.33 2.00
N ASN A 89 -2.47 -6.06 2.25
CA ASN A 89 -3.39 -4.94 2.03
C ASN A 89 -3.03 -4.12 0.79
N ALA A 90 -2.53 -4.78 -0.28
CA ALA A 90 -2.25 -4.12 -1.56
C ALA A 90 -3.47 -3.34 -2.06
N PRO A 91 -3.29 -2.11 -2.58
CA PRO A 91 -4.38 -1.33 -3.14
C PRO A 91 -5.17 -2.12 -4.19
N ALA A 92 -6.48 -2.19 -4.06
CA ALA A 92 -7.32 -2.85 -5.07
C ALA A 92 -7.32 -2.12 -6.42
N VAL A 93 -7.11 -0.80 -6.39
CA VAL A 93 -6.96 0.05 -7.56
C VAL A 93 -5.94 1.16 -7.29
N LEU A 94 -5.12 1.44 -8.29
CA LEU A 94 -4.22 2.58 -8.36
C LEU A 94 -4.60 3.45 -9.54
N THR A 95 -4.54 4.77 -9.37
CA THR A 95 -4.53 5.73 -10.48
C THR A 95 -3.09 6.10 -10.74
N VAL A 96 -2.62 5.94 -11.99
CA VAL A 96 -1.23 6.19 -12.36
C VAL A 96 -1.14 7.15 -13.53
N ARG A 97 -0.10 7.99 -13.55
CA ARG A 97 0.19 8.91 -14.64
C ARG A 97 1.69 8.97 -14.88
N GLY A 98 2.11 8.79 -16.13
CA GLY A 98 3.52 8.77 -16.55
C GLY A 98 4.02 7.40 -16.99
N ASP A 99 5.32 7.16 -16.83
CA ASP A 99 6.02 5.97 -17.32
C ASP A 99 5.91 4.78 -16.35
N LEU A 100 5.05 3.84 -16.68
CA LEU A 100 4.84 2.63 -15.89
C LEU A 100 6.00 1.63 -15.96
N SER A 101 6.94 1.77 -16.90
CA SER A 101 8.10 0.88 -16.97
C SER A 101 8.98 0.95 -15.71
N LEU A 102 8.91 2.06 -14.98
CA LEU A 102 9.67 2.30 -13.74
C LEU A 102 9.34 1.30 -12.63
N VAL A 103 8.12 0.76 -12.57
CA VAL A 103 7.76 -0.25 -11.54
C VAL A 103 8.36 -1.63 -11.81
N ARG A 104 8.97 -1.84 -12.98
CA ARG A 104 9.63 -3.10 -13.36
C ARG A 104 11.13 -3.11 -13.04
N ARG A 105 11.68 -1.95 -12.66
CA ARG A 105 13.08 -1.81 -12.25
C ARG A 105 13.24 -2.20 -10.78
N THR A 106 14.47 -2.50 -10.36
CA THR A 106 14.81 -2.53 -8.94
C THR A 106 14.42 -1.21 -8.29
N ALA A 107 13.54 -1.24 -7.30
CA ALA A 107 13.02 -0.03 -6.68
C ALA A 107 13.50 0.13 -5.24
N VAL A 108 13.92 1.35 -4.88
CA VAL A 108 14.40 1.73 -3.54
C VAL A 108 13.56 2.90 -3.02
N ALA A 109 12.96 2.73 -1.84
CA ALA A 109 12.25 3.82 -1.19
C ALA A 109 13.24 4.71 -0.42
N LEU A 110 13.22 6.02 -0.68
CA LEU A 110 13.94 7.03 0.09
C LEU A 110 12.95 7.89 0.85
N VAL A 111 13.04 7.88 2.19
CA VAL A 111 12.14 8.62 3.06
C VAL A 111 12.90 9.31 4.19
N GLY A 112 12.30 10.33 4.82
CA GLY A 112 12.94 11.01 5.93
C GLY A 112 12.16 12.18 6.49
N ALA A 113 12.87 13.08 7.17
CA ALA A 113 12.31 14.25 7.81
C ALA A 113 11.74 15.25 6.78
N ARG A 114 10.57 15.82 7.09
CA ARG A 114 9.98 16.93 6.31
C ARG A 114 10.73 18.25 6.55
N ASN A 115 11.28 18.43 7.73
CA ASN A 115 12.15 19.55 8.10
C ASN A 115 13.58 19.04 8.22
N ALA A 116 14.11 18.52 7.10
CA ALA A 116 15.44 17.94 7.04
C ALA A 116 16.54 19.01 7.01
N SER A 117 17.72 18.64 7.51
CA SER A 117 18.91 19.48 7.37
C SER A 117 19.34 19.63 5.91
N ALA A 118 20.00 20.73 5.58
CA ALA A 118 20.56 20.94 4.24
C ALA A 118 21.57 19.85 3.86
N ALA A 119 22.30 19.31 4.84
CA ALA A 119 23.23 18.21 4.62
C ALA A 119 22.49 16.92 4.26
N ALA A 120 21.41 16.58 4.99
CA ALA A 120 20.59 15.41 4.70
C ALA A 120 19.88 15.52 3.34
N CYS A 121 19.38 16.70 2.97
CA CYS A 121 18.80 16.92 1.63
C CYS A 121 19.84 16.74 0.51
N ARG A 122 21.06 17.26 0.69
CA ARG A 122 22.15 17.04 -0.28
C ARG A 122 22.51 15.55 -0.40
N PHE A 123 22.63 14.87 0.74
CA PHE A 123 22.90 13.44 0.76
C PHE A 123 21.79 12.64 0.05
N ALA A 124 20.51 12.89 0.38
CA ALA A 124 19.37 12.20 -0.25
C ALA A 124 19.33 12.43 -1.76
N ARG A 125 19.61 13.66 -2.22
CA ARG A 125 19.70 13.98 -3.65
C ARG A 125 20.83 13.20 -4.33
N GLY A 126 22.04 13.21 -3.77
CA GLY A 126 23.17 12.48 -4.32
C GLY A 126 22.91 10.96 -4.35
N LEU A 127 22.43 10.39 -3.25
CA LEU A 127 22.08 8.98 -3.17
C LEU A 127 21.03 8.59 -4.22
N ALA A 128 19.98 9.40 -4.39
CA ALA A 128 18.96 9.16 -5.41
C ALA A 128 19.50 9.23 -6.83
N GLN A 129 20.40 10.18 -7.10
CA GLN A 129 21.08 10.33 -8.39
C GLN A 129 21.97 9.11 -8.69
N ASP A 130 22.75 8.65 -7.72
CA ASP A 130 23.63 7.49 -7.88
C ASP A 130 22.80 6.21 -8.11
N LEU A 131 21.74 5.98 -7.33
CA LEU A 131 20.82 4.85 -7.52
C LEU A 131 20.16 4.87 -8.91
N ALA A 132 19.71 6.04 -9.37
CA ALA A 132 19.16 6.20 -10.72
C ALA A 132 20.20 5.92 -11.81
N GLY A 133 21.46 6.34 -11.60
CA GLY A 133 22.60 6.04 -12.48
C GLY A 133 22.87 4.54 -12.61
N GLU A 134 22.64 3.77 -11.56
CA GLU A 134 22.74 2.31 -11.53
C GLU A 134 21.47 1.59 -12.04
N GLY A 135 20.51 2.33 -12.60
CA GLY A 135 19.28 1.80 -13.22
C GLY A 135 18.15 1.50 -12.24
N ALA A 136 18.28 1.84 -10.96
CA ALA A 136 17.21 1.67 -9.99
C ALA A 136 16.16 2.77 -10.11
N SER A 137 14.91 2.47 -9.72
CA SER A 137 13.85 3.46 -9.52
C SER A 137 13.81 3.91 -8.05
N VAL A 138 13.69 5.22 -7.83
CA VAL A 138 13.58 5.80 -6.49
C VAL A 138 12.12 6.09 -6.17
N VAL A 139 11.59 5.46 -5.12
CA VAL A 139 10.21 5.64 -4.66
C VAL A 139 10.18 6.59 -3.47
N SER A 140 9.31 7.61 -3.51
CA SER A 140 9.11 8.48 -2.35
C SER A 140 7.71 9.08 -2.32
N GLY A 141 7.44 9.91 -1.31
CA GLY A 141 6.10 10.35 -0.99
C GLY A 141 5.78 11.81 -1.34
N LEU A 142 6.63 12.48 -2.08
CA LEU A 142 6.46 13.88 -2.50
C LEU A 142 6.24 14.87 -1.32
N ALA A 143 6.63 14.50 -0.10
CA ALA A 143 6.63 15.40 1.04
C ALA A 143 7.81 16.40 0.95
N ARG A 144 7.78 17.44 1.78
CA ARG A 144 8.92 18.36 1.94
C ARG A 144 10.17 17.61 2.41
N GLY A 145 11.34 18.22 2.26
CA GLY A 145 12.61 17.73 2.80
C GLY A 145 13.19 16.55 2.03
N ILE A 146 13.35 15.41 2.68
CA ILE A 146 14.03 14.25 2.09
C ILE A 146 13.31 13.75 0.85
N ASP A 147 11.99 13.64 0.85
CA ASP A 147 11.22 13.14 -0.29
C ASP A 147 11.42 14.02 -1.52
N THR A 148 11.34 15.37 -1.35
CA THR A 148 11.60 16.33 -2.43
C THR A 148 13.03 16.15 -2.99
N ALA A 149 14.02 16.09 -2.10
CA ALA A 149 15.42 15.93 -2.50
C ALA A 149 15.67 14.61 -3.25
N ALA A 150 15.03 13.52 -2.81
CA ALA A 150 15.11 12.22 -3.47
C ALA A 150 14.52 12.25 -4.89
N HIS A 151 13.34 12.85 -5.06
CA HIS A 151 12.71 13.00 -6.39
C HIS A 151 13.53 13.88 -7.34
N GLU A 152 14.11 14.98 -6.83
CA GLU A 152 14.98 15.85 -7.62
C GLU A 152 16.26 15.16 -8.06
N GLY A 153 16.86 14.35 -7.17
CA GLY A 153 18.09 13.59 -7.48
C GLY A 153 17.86 12.48 -8.48
N ALA A 154 16.78 11.73 -8.35
CA ALA A 154 16.47 10.60 -9.23
C ALA A 154 16.01 11.05 -10.64
N GLY A 155 15.60 12.30 -10.82
CA GLY A 155 15.18 12.83 -12.12
C GLY A 155 14.00 12.04 -12.70
N THR A 156 14.19 11.45 -13.88
CA THR A 156 13.16 10.64 -14.57
C THR A 156 13.05 9.21 -14.04
N ALA A 157 13.98 8.74 -13.20
CA ALA A 157 13.95 7.41 -12.58
C ALA A 157 13.19 7.41 -11.25
N THR A 158 12.18 8.28 -11.09
CA THR A 158 11.47 8.42 -9.82
C THR A 158 10.01 7.99 -9.90
N ILE A 159 9.50 7.46 -8.79
CA ILE A 159 8.09 7.09 -8.58
C ILE A 159 7.58 7.87 -7.38
N ALA A 160 6.66 8.77 -7.60
CA ALA A 160 6.01 9.49 -6.51
C ALA A 160 4.68 8.85 -6.16
N VAL A 161 4.49 8.53 -4.89
CA VAL A 161 3.21 8.06 -4.35
C VAL A 161 2.59 9.21 -3.55
N ILE A 162 1.36 9.62 -3.87
CA ILE A 162 0.70 10.74 -3.20
C ILE A 162 -0.46 10.28 -2.32
N ALA A 163 -0.84 11.11 -1.33
CA ALA A 163 -1.86 10.77 -0.34
C ALA A 163 -3.26 11.29 -0.73
N GLY A 164 -3.35 12.15 -1.73
CA GLY A 164 -4.59 12.67 -2.31
C GLY A 164 -4.94 12.02 -3.64
N GLY A 165 -5.93 12.59 -4.34
CA GLY A 165 -6.23 12.25 -5.72
C GLY A 165 -5.09 12.61 -6.67
N ILE A 166 -5.04 11.96 -7.84
CA ILE A 166 -3.95 12.13 -8.82
C ILE A 166 -3.82 13.57 -9.34
N ASP A 167 -4.87 14.33 -9.26
CA ASP A 167 -5.03 15.72 -9.68
C ASP A 167 -4.84 16.74 -8.55
N VAL A 168 -4.64 16.27 -7.31
CA VAL A 168 -4.51 17.15 -6.14
C VAL A 168 -3.04 17.37 -5.79
N VAL A 169 -2.63 18.63 -5.72
CA VAL A 169 -1.27 19.03 -5.38
C VAL A 169 -1.12 19.17 -3.87
N TYR A 170 -0.18 18.42 -3.30
CA TYR A 170 0.20 18.55 -1.89
C TYR A 170 1.61 18.04 -1.62
N PRO A 171 2.49 18.81 -0.95
CA PRO A 171 2.28 20.19 -0.51
C PRO A 171 2.34 21.17 -1.70
N PRO A 172 1.79 22.38 -1.57
CA PRO A 172 1.78 23.37 -2.68
C PRO A 172 3.16 23.71 -3.23
N GLU A 173 4.17 23.69 -2.39
CA GLU A 173 5.56 24.00 -2.79
C GLU A 173 6.13 22.99 -3.80
N ASN A 174 5.56 21.79 -3.85
CA ASN A 174 6.00 20.72 -4.76
C ASN A 174 5.15 20.63 -6.04
N GLU A 175 4.32 21.63 -6.36
CA GLU A 175 3.46 21.62 -7.56
C GLU A 175 4.27 21.38 -8.84
N ALA A 176 5.30 22.18 -9.09
CA ALA A 176 6.14 22.02 -10.28
C ALA A 176 6.82 20.65 -10.34
N LEU A 177 7.25 20.13 -9.19
CA LEU A 177 7.86 18.81 -9.09
C LEU A 177 6.82 17.70 -9.38
N GLN A 178 5.62 17.81 -8.83
CA GLN A 178 4.53 16.84 -9.09
C GLN A 178 4.15 16.81 -10.57
N GLN A 179 4.02 17.98 -11.21
CA GLN A 179 3.73 18.09 -12.65
C GLN A 179 4.83 17.44 -13.50
N ARG A 180 6.10 17.72 -13.19
CA ARG A 180 7.24 17.12 -13.89
C ARG A 180 7.23 15.59 -13.74
N ILE A 181 7.04 15.06 -12.52
CA ILE A 181 6.98 13.61 -12.28
C ILE A 181 5.82 12.97 -13.05
N ALA A 182 4.67 13.62 -13.09
CA ALA A 182 3.50 13.12 -13.80
C ALA A 182 3.69 13.05 -15.33
N THR A 183 4.65 13.81 -15.90
CA THR A 183 4.94 13.86 -17.33
C THR A 183 6.17 13.08 -17.75
N GLU A 184 7.23 13.08 -16.92
CA GLU A 184 8.55 12.57 -17.26
C GLU A 184 8.96 11.31 -16.46
N ALA A 185 8.22 10.99 -15.41
CA ALA A 185 8.47 9.86 -14.50
C ALA A 185 7.15 9.15 -14.17
N LEU A 186 6.89 8.74 -12.93
CA LEU A 186 5.65 8.05 -12.55
C LEU A 186 5.03 8.65 -11.30
N LEU A 187 3.77 9.08 -11.40
CA LEU A 187 2.92 9.51 -10.28
C LEU A 187 1.85 8.46 -9.99
N ILE A 188 1.69 8.08 -8.73
CA ILE A 188 0.74 7.05 -8.26
C ILE A 188 -0.14 7.63 -7.14
N ALA A 189 -1.45 7.36 -7.23
CA ALA A 189 -2.44 7.66 -6.20
C ALA A 189 -3.37 6.46 -5.98
N GLU A 190 -3.78 6.22 -4.73
CA GLU A 190 -4.85 5.26 -4.41
C GLU A 190 -6.22 5.93 -4.29
N MET A 191 -6.20 7.20 -3.84
CA MET A 191 -7.43 7.96 -3.65
C MET A 191 -8.06 8.36 -4.98
N PRO A 192 -9.41 8.43 -5.04
CA PRO A 192 -10.10 8.95 -6.23
C PRO A 192 -9.64 10.37 -6.58
N PRO A 193 -9.70 10.77 -7.86
CA PRO A 193 -9.47 12.15 -8.28
C PRO A 193 -10.33 13.14 -7.46
N GLY A 194 -9.78 14.33 -7.20
CA GLY A 194 -10.41 15.37 -6.38
C GLY A 194 -10.35 15.14 -4.87
N THR A 195 -9.72 14.06 -4.41
CA THR A 195 -9.62 13.77 -2.96
C THR A 195 -8.51 14.60 -2.33
N GLU A 196 -8.88 15.53 -1.45
CA GLU A 196 -7.92 16.29 -0.64
C GLU A 196 -7.23 15.38 0.40
N PRO A 197 -5.91 15.48 0.58
CA PRO A 197 -5.18 14.68 1.55
C PRO A 197 -5.54 15.08 2.98
N ARG A 198 -5.85 14.08 3.81
CA ARG A 198 -6.13 14.23 5.24
C ARG A 198 -5.05 13.51 6.05
N ALA A 199 -4.87 13.86 7.32
CA ALA A 199 -3.83 13.28 8.20
C ALA A 199 -3.77 11.75 8.13
N ARG A 200 -4.92 11.06 8.13
CA ARG A 200 -5.04 9.59 8.05
C ARG A 200 -4.57 9.00 6.72
N HIS A 201 -4.57 9.78 5.63
CA HIS A 201 -4.17 9.29 4.30
C HIS A 201 -2.65 9.10 4.18
N PHE A 202 -1.84 9.85 4.93
CA PHE A 202 -0.37 9.76 4.84
C PHE A 202 0.17 8.41 5.36
N PRO A 203 -0.19 7.92 6.56
CA PRO A 203 0.21 6.58 6.99
C PRO A 203 -0.33 5.49 6.07
N HIS A 204 -1.55 5.64 5.57
CA HIS A 204 -2.15 4.68 4.65
C HIS A 204 -1.38 4.59 3.33
N ARG A 205 -0.98 5.74 2.76
CA ARG A 205 -0.14 5.81 1.56
C ARG A 205 1.25 5.19 1.76
N ASN A 206 1.86 5.34 2.95
CA ASN A 206 3.23 4.88 3.21
C ASN A 206 3.40 3.36 2.98
N ARG A 207 2.35 2.54 3.16
CA ARG A 207 2.39 1.12 2.82
C ARG A 207 2.64 0.85 1.34
N ILE A 208 2.23 1.78 0.48
CA ILE A 208 2.43 1.67 -0.97
C ILE A 208 3.88 2.01 -1.31
N ILE A 209 4.47 3.03 -0.66
CA ILE A 209 5.89 3.37 -0.82
C ILE A 209 6.74 2.17 -0.43
N ALA A 210 6.53 1.60 0.75
CA ALA A 210 7.24 0.42 1.24
C ALA A 210 7.02 -0.79 0.32
N GLY A 211 5.77 -1.02 -0.12
CA GLY A 211 5.40 -2.19 -0.93
C GLY A 211 5.91 -2.15 -2.38
N LEU A 212 6.18 -0.97 -2.92
CA LEU A 212 6.75 -0.81 -4.26
C LEU A 212 8.25 -1.09 -4.32
N ALA A 213 8.94 -1.06 -3.17
CA ALA A 213 10.40 -1.11 -3.10
C ALA A 213 10.91 -2.41 -2.49
N LEU A 214 12.09 -2.86 -2.88
CA LEU A 214 12.79 -3.99 -2.25
C LEU A 214 13.36 -3.61 -0.88
N GLY A 215 13.66 -2.33 -0.68
CA GLY A 215 14.14 -1.80 0.58
C GLY A 215 13.81 -0.33 0.77
N THR A 216 13.75 0.09 2.02
CA THR A 216 13.48 1.48 2.43
C THR A 216 14.69 2.05 3.16
N VAL A 217 15.22 3.15 2.66
CA VAL A 217 16.29 3.94 3.27
C VAL A 217 15.70 5.12 4.01
N VAL A 218 16.00 5.26 5.30
CA VAL A 218 15.65 6.43 6.11
C VAL A 218 16.88 7.32 6.23
N VAL A 219 16.81 8.54 5.66
CA VAL A 219 17.99 9.44 5.58
C VAL A 219 18.15 10.28 6.85
N GLU A 220 17.09 10.86 7.35
CA GLU A 220 17.05 11.65 8.60
C GLU A 220 15.68 11.50 9.24
N ALA A 221 15.63 11.14 10.52
CA ALA A 221 14.38 10.98 11.26
C ALA A 221 14.54 11.24 12.75
N ALA A 222 13.72 12.14 13.30
CA ALA A 222 13.52 12.24 14.75
C ALA A 222 12.68 11.05 15.26
N PRO A 223 12.69 10.73 16.57
CA PRO A 223 12.01 9.54 17.13
C PRO A 223 10.52 9.40 16.83
N GLN A 224 9.82 10.50 16.54
CA GLN A 224 8.40 10.51 16.20
C GLN A 224 8.12 10.84 14.73
N SER A 225 9.14 10.71 13.87
CA SER A 225 8.99 11.00 12.44
C SER A 225 8.03 10.02 11.76
N GLY A 226 7.17 10.54 10.87
CA GLY A 226 6.29 9.72 10.03
C GLY A 226 7.06 8.77 9.07
N SER A 227 8.33 9.05 8.77
CA SER A 227 9.20 8.17 7.98
C SER A 227 9.52 6.85 8.70
N LEU A 228 9.54 6.84 10.04
CA LEU A 228 9.70 5.61 10.83
C LEU A 228 8.50 4.67 10.68
N ILE A 229 7.31 5.22 10.39
CA ILE A 229 6.13 4.40 10.04
C ILE A 229 6.39 3.65 8.73
N THR A 230 6.99 4.30 7.73
CA THR A 230 7.33 3.66 6.45
C THR A 230 8.37 2.56 6.66
N ALA A 231 9.41 2.81 7.47
CA ALA A 231 10.43 1.81 7.81
C ALA A 231 9.81 0.57 8.50
N ARG A 232 8.91 0.79 9.48
CA ARG A 232 8.19 -0.30 10.14
C ARG A 232 7.34 -1.10 9.14
N LEU A 233 6.58 -0.42 8.28
CA LEU A 233 5.77 -1.07 7.25
C LEU A 233 6.63 -1.86 6.26
N ALA A 234 7.82 -1.37 5.91
CA ALA A 234 8.78 -2.11 5.08
C ALA A 234 9.19 -3.43 5.75
N GLY A 235 9.57 -3.39 7.03
CA GLY A 235 9.90 -4.60 7.80
C GLY A 235 8.73 -5.57 7.92
N GLU A 236 7.50 -5.08 8.21
CA GLU A 236 6.28 -5.89 8.27
C GLU A 236 5.94 -6.55 6.92
N GLN A 237 6.33 -5.93 5.81
CA GLN A 237 6.17 -6.45 4.45
C GLN A 237 7.36 -7.33 3.98
N GLY A 238 8.33 -7.62 4.86
CA GLY A 238 9.51 -8.41 4.51
C GLY A 238 10.47 -7.70 3.55
N ARG A 239 10.48 -6.36 3.55
CA ARG A 239 11.41 -5.53 2.78
C ARG A 239 12.59 -5.11 3.64
N GLU A 240 13.75 -4.86 3.02
CA GLU A 240 14.92 -4.39 3.75
C GLU A 240 14.68 -3.00 4.36
N VAL A 241 15.18 -2.82 5.57
CA VAL A 241 15.20 -1.52 6.24
C VAL A 241 16.64 -1.07 6.40
N MET A 242 16.92 0.10 5.87
CA MET A 242 18.26 0.71 5.87
C MET A 242 18.18 2.12 6.45
N ALA A 243 19.23 2.57 7.10
CA ALA A 243 19.26 3.91 7.67
C ALA A 243 20.63 4.57 7.53
N VAL A 244 20.60 5.89 7.32
CA VAL A 244 21.80 6.72 7.29
C VAL A 244 22.15 7.11 8.74
N PRO A 245 23.36 6.83 9.22
CA PRO A 245 23.77 7.18 10.57
C PRO A 245 23.94 8.70 10.72
N GLY A 246 23.71 9.19 11.92
CA GLY A 246 23.97 10.60 12.23
C GLY A 246 24.56 10.78 13.62
N HIS A 247 24.96 12.04 13.92
CA HIS A 247 25.61 12.34 15.18
C HIS A 247 24.66 12.06 16.37
N PRO A 248 25.12 11.36 17.42
CA PRO A 248 24.26 10.98 18.56
C PRO A 248 23.60 12.15 19.28
N SER A 249 24.21 13.31 19.26
CA SER A 249 23.66 14.54 19.87
C SER A 249 22.65 15.27 18.97
N ASP A 250 22.47 14.86 17.70
CA ASP A 250 21.48 15.48 16.83
C ASP A 250 20.11 14.78 17.01
N PRO A 251 19.10 15.49 17.52
CA PRO A 251 17.76 14.91 17.69
C PRO A 251 17.15 14.37 16.41
N ARG A 252 17.55 14.90 15.25
CA ARG A 252 17.04 14.47 13.92
C ARG A 252 17.65 13.15 13.46
N ALA A 253 18.78 12.73 14.03
CA ALA A 253 19.44 11.47 13.73
C ALA A 253 19.00 10.32 14.65
N GLN A 254 18.36 10.62 15.76
CA GLN A 254 18.07 9.63 16.80
C GLN A 254 17.17 8.50 16.29
N GLY A 255 16.21 8.77 15.41
CA GLY A 255 15.34 7.75 14.81
C GLY A 255 16.11 6.81 13.88
N CYS A 256 17.02 7.33 13.03
CA CYS A 256 17.88 6.50 12.18
C CYS A 256 18.85 5.66 13.02
N ASN A 257 19.50 6.26 14.04
CA ASN A 257 20.39 5.53 14.95
C ASN A 257 19.66 4.44 15.76
N ALA A 258 18.39 4.67 16.12
CA ALA A 258 17.56 3.66 16.75
C ALA A 258 17.24 2.50 15.79
N LEU A 259 16.86 2.80 14.54
CA LEU A 259 16.65 1.77 13.51
C LEU A 259 17.89 0.89 13.32
N ILE A 260 19.09 1.49 13.22
CA ILE A 260 20.35 0.75 13.09
C ILE A 260 20.58 -0.16 14.30
N ARG A 261 20.37 0.34 15.51
CA ARG A 261 20.49 -0.45 16.73
C ARG A 261 19.48 -1.61 16.78
N ASP A 262 18.32 -1.41 16.19
CA ASP A 262 17.25 -2.42 16.14
C ASP A 262 17.40 -3.38 14.93
N GLY A 263 18.53 -3.29 14.18
CA GLY A 263 18.91 -4.22 13.14
C GLY A 263 18.80 -3.70 11.69
N ALA A 264 18.42 -2.44 11.49
CA ALA A 264 18.48 -1.86 10.14
C ALA A 264 19.92 -1.73 9.65
N THR A 265 20.12 -2.01 8.36
CA THR A 265 21.46 -1.90 7.76
C THR A 265 21.91 -0.44 7.70
N LEU A 266 23.10 -0.14 8.24
CA LEU A 266 23.74 1.15 8.09
C LEU A 266 24.23 1.31 6.65
N ILE A 267 23.83 2.42 5.99
CA ILE A 267 24.30 2.75 4.65
C ILE A 267 24.96 4.12 4.60
N GLN A 268 25.93 4.29 3.72
CA GLN A 268 26.67 5.52 3.51
C GLN A 268 26.65 5.99 2.05
N ASN A 269 26.28 5.12 1.11
CA ASN A 269 26.28 5.38 -0.34
C ASN A 269 25.34 4.41 -1.08
N ALA A 270 25.22 4.57 -2.40
CA ALA A 270 24.36 3.73 -3.24
C ALA A 270 24.88 2.28 -3.35
N ALA A 271 26.19 2.06 -3.28
CA ALA A 271 26.73 0.71 -3.35
C ALA A 271 26.30 -0.15 -2.16
N ASP A 272 26.30 0.43 -0.94
CA ASP A 272 25.81 -0.26 0.27
C ASP A 272 24.35 -0.67 0.10
N VAL A 273 23.49 0.22 -0.46
CA VAL A 273 22.08 -0.07 -0.72
C VAL A 273 21.93 -1.23 -1.69
N LEU A 274 22.60 -1.17 -2.84
CA LEU A 274 22.48 -2.18 -3.89
C LEU A 274 23.06 -3.52 -3.46
N GLU A 275 24.09 -3.56 -2.64
CA GLU A 275 24.65 -4.78 -2.08
C GLU A 275 23.60 -5.52 -1.25
N GLN A 276 22.84 -4.82 -0.41
CA GLN A 276 21.77 -5.41 0.40
C GLN A 276 20.59 -5.93 -0.44
N LEU A 277 20.30 -5.31 -1.57
CA LEU A 277 19.15 -5.67 -2.39
C LEU A 277 19.39 -6.78 -3.40
N ARG A 278 20.65 -7.00 -3.84
CA ARG A 278 21.00 -8.05 -4.82
C ARG A 278 20.48 -9.45 -4.49
N PRO A 279 20.59 -9.97 -3.25
CA PRO A 279 20.08 -11.30 -2.91
C PRO A 279 18.56 -11.40 -3.01
N ILE A 280 17.84 -10.31 -2.78
CA ILE A 280 16.38 -10.24 -2.78
C ILE A 280 15.86 -10.16 -4.21
N ASP A 281 16.49 -9.36 -5.05
CA ASP A 281 16.14 -9.22 -6.46
C ASP A 281 16.27 -10.57 -7.20
N ALA A 282 17.33 -11.30 -6.93
CA ALA A 282 17.52 -12.65 -7.46
C ALA A 282 16.42 -13.64 -7.02
N ARG A 283 15.90 -13.52 -5.78
CA ARG A 283 14.80 -14.37 -5.27
C ARG A 283 13.45 -13.96 -5.85
N ALA A 284 13.21 -12.66 -6.05
CA ALA A 284 11.99 -12.14 -6.68
C ALA A 284 11.84 -12.63 -8.13
N ALA A 285 12.93 -12.66 -8.88
CA ALA A 285 12.96 -13.21 -10.24
C ALA A 285 12.56 -14.70 -10.32
N VAL A 286 12.89 -15.51 -9.29
CA VAL A 286 12.51 -16.91 -9.21
C VAL A 286 11.03 -17.10 -8.84
N ARG A 287 10.47 -16.24 -8.01
CA ARG A 287 9.05 -16.31 -7.59
C ARG A 287 8.04 -15.90 -8.65
N ALA A 288 8.44 -15.10 -9.63
CA ALA A 288 7.56 -14.62 -10.72
C ALA A 288 6.96 -15.75 -11.60
N HIS A 289 7.30 -17.03 -11.34
CA HIS A 289 6.86 -18.18 -12.11
C HIS A 289 5.83 -19.09 -11.42
N THR A 290 5.21 -18.66 -10.32
CA THR A 290 4.19 -19.50 -9.66
C THR A 290 2.81 -18.83 -9.73
N PRO A 291 1.95 -19.21 -10.69
CA PRO A 291 0.56 -18.76 -10.68
C PRO A 291 -0.19 -19.50 -9.57
N ALA A 292 -0.39 -18.86 -8.43
CA ALA A 292 -1.19 -19.41 -7.33
C ALA A 292 -2.66 -18.97 -7.43
N TRP A 293 -3.33 -19.29 -8.53
CA TRP A 293 -4.77 -19.10 -8.64
C TRP A 293 -5.43 -20.41 -9.06
N GLY A 294 -5.90 -21.20 -8.09
CA GLY A 294 -6.52 -22.49 -8.37
C GLY A 294 -7.00 -23.27 -7.15
N ALA A 295 -7.09 -22.63 -5.98
CA ALA A 295 -7.79 -23.28 -4.89
C ALA A 295 -9.30 -23.29 -5.20
N PRO A 296 -9.99 -24.43 -5.01
CA PRO A 296 -11.44 -24.47 -5.13
C PRO A 296 -12.07 -23.43 -4.23
N PRO A 297 -13.23 -22.84 -4.61
CA PRO A 297 -13.92 -21.88 -3.77
C PRO A 297 -14.11 -22.52 -2.39
N PRO A 298 -13.80 -21.81 -1.30
CA PRO A 298 -13.95 -22.34 0.04
C PRO A 298 -15.40 -22.76 0.28
N GLU A 299 -15.59 -23.89 0.95
CA GLU A 299 -16.91 -24.31 1.42
C GLU A 299 -17.58 -23.19 2.22
N ASP A 300 -18.90 -23.10 2.12
CA ASP A 300 -19.65 -22.06 2.84
C ASP A 300 -19.62 -22.35 4.35
N ALA A 301 -19.53 -21.32 5.18
CA ALA A 301 -19.56 -21.49 6.63
C ALA A 301 -20.93 -21.98 7.08
N SER A 302 -20.99 -22.94 8.02
CA SER A 302 -22.23 -23.31 8.67
C SER A 302 -22.66 -22.24 9.69
N ASP A 303 -23.94 -22.23 10.08
CA ASP A 303 -24.41 -21.32 11.12
C ASP A 303 -23.72 -21.55 12.46
N MET A 304 -23.29 -22.78 12.73
CA MET A 304 -22.54 -23.16 13.92
C MET A 304 -21.12 -22.57 13.87
N ASP A 305 -20.45 -22.57 12.71
CA ASP A 305 -19.15 -21.95 12.53
C ASP A 305 -19.23 -20.44 12.71
N ARG A 306 -20.27 -19.80 12.15
CA ARG A 306 -20.55 -18.36 12.32
C ARG A 306 -20.71 -17.99 13.79
N ALA A 307 -21.56 -18.71 14.52
CA ALA A 307 -21.79 -18.48 15.93
C ALA A 307 -20.51 -18.67 16.77
N ARG A 308 -19.72 -19.71 16.45
CA ARG A 308 -18.46 -20.01 17.14
C ARG A 308 -17.42 -18.93 16.94
N ILE A 309 -17.22 -18.46 15.69
CA ILE A 309 -16.25 -17.40 15.36
C ILE A 309 -16.71 -16.07 15.95
N ASP A 310 -17.99 -15.71 15.84
CA ASP A 310 -18.56 -14.49 16.45
C ASP A 310 -18.34 -14.43 17.95
N SER A 311 -18.47 -15.58 18.66
CA SER A 311 -18.25 -15.67 20.11
C SER A 311 -16.79 -15.47 20.55
N LEU A 312 -15.83 -15.62 19.65
CA LEU A 312 -14.39 -15.40 19.91
C LEU A 312 -13.97 -13.94 19.65
N LEU A 313 -14.82 -13.13 19.07
CA LEU A 313 -14.56 -11.74 18.75
C LEU A 313 -15.02 -10.81 19.87
N GLY A 314 -14.23 -9.78 20.12
CA GLY A 314 -14.51 -8.73 21.12
C GLY A 314 -14.01 -7.37 20.65
N PRO A 315 -14.10 -6.33 21.49
CA PRO A 315 -13.58 -5.00 21.16
C PRO A 315 -12.04 -4.92 21.18
N VAL A 316 -11.37 -5.92 21.74
CA VAL A 316 -9.90 -6.01 21.76
C VAL A 316 -9.43 -6.73 20.50
N PRO A 317 -8.48 -6.14 19.73
CA PRO A 317 -8.00 -6.76 18.50
C PRO A 317 -7.31 -8.10 18.73
N VAL A 318 -7.79 -9.17 18.09
CA VAL A 318 -7.26 -10.54 18.11
C VAL A 318 -6.66 -10.89 16.75
N ALA A 319 -5.57 -11.66 16.74
CA ALA A 319 -4.95 -12.14 15.51
C ALA A 319 -5.87 -13.16 14.81
N VAL A 320 -5.96 -13.10 13.46
CA VAL A 320 -6.77 -14.06 12.68
C VAL A 320 -6.29 -15.50 12.89
N ASP A 321 -4.98 -15.74 12.99
CA ASP A 321 -4.41 -17.07 13.26
C ASP A 321 -4.87 -17.63 14.61
N GLU A 322 -5.05 -16.76 15.61
CA GLU A 322 -5.60 -17.13 16.91
C GLU A 322 -7.06 -17.58 16.79
N LEU A 323 -7.87 -16.86 15.99
CA LEU A 323 -9.25 -17.26 15.72
C LEU A 323 -9.32 -18.60 14.99
N VAL A 324 -8.45 -18.85 14.02
CA VAL A 324 -8.33 -20.16 13.35
C VAL A 324 -8.04 -21.25 14.36
N ARG A 325 -7.06 -21.05 15.23
CA ARG A 325 -6.64 -22.02 16.24
C ARG A 325 -7.75 -22.29 17.28
N GLN A 326 -8.40 -21.24 17.79
CA GLN A 326 -9.43 -21.38 18.83
C GLN A 326 -10.76 -21.89 18.30
N SER A 327 -11.15 -21.49 17.08
CA SER A 327 -12.39 -21.96 16.48
C SER A 327 -12.28 -23.43 16.01
N GLY A 328 -11.08 -23.91 15.68
CA GLY A 328 -10.89 -25.20 15.03
C GLY A 328 -11.49 -25.30 13.62
N CYS A 329 -11.94 -24.18 13.06
CA CYS A 329 -12.46 -24.09 11.70
C CYS A 329 -11.32 -23.99 10.69
N ALA A 330 -11.56 -24.42 9.45
CA ALA A 330 -10.61 -24.22 8.37
C ALA A 330 -10.34 -22.71 8.16
N PRO A 331 -9.09 -22.29 7.84
CA PRO A 331 -8.77 -20.89 7.62
C PRO A 331 -9.69 -20.18 6.63
N ALA A 332 -10.10 -20.87 5.56
CA ALA A 332 -11.01 -20.35 4.55
C ALA A 332 -12.42 -20.03 5.12
N VAL A 333 -12.92 -20.87 6.04
CA VAL A 333 -14.20 -20.64 6.74
C VAL A 333 -14.09 -19.45 7.68
N VAL A 334 -13.00 -19.31 8.45
CA VAL A 334 -12.77 -18.15 9.31
C VAL A 334 -12.73 -16.87 8.47
N GLN A 335 -11.95 -16.83 7.39
CA GLN A 335 -11.88 -15.67 6.50
C GLN A 335 -13.24 -15.31 5.89
N MET A 336 -14.08 -16.30 5.59
CA MET A 336 -15.44 -16.07 5.08
C MET A 336 -16.33 -15.38 6.11
N VAL A 337 -16.34 -15.89 7.35
CA VAL A 337 -17.15 -15.29 8.42
C VAL A 337 -16.67 -13.86 8.74
N LEU A 338 -15.35 -13.64 8.77
CA LEU A 338 -14.79 -12.31 8.95
C LEU A 338 -15.20 -11.36 7.82
N LEU A 339 -15.24 -11.82 6.58
CA LEU A 339 -15.73 -11.03 5.44
C LEU A 339 -17.23 -10.68 5.59
N GLU A 340 -18.07 -11.64 5.96
CA GLU A 340 -19.50 -11.41 6.20
C GLU A 340 -19.72 -10.36 7.30
N LEU A 341 -19.00 -10.46 8.42
CA LEU A 341 -19.07 -9.49 9.52
C LEU A 341 -18.56 -8.10 9.11
N GLU A 342 -17.49 -8.02 8.32
CA GLU A 342 -16.96 -6.76 7.82
C GLU A 342 -17.94 -6.06 6.89
N LEU A 343 -18.54 -6.80 5.95
CA LEU A 343 -19.59 -6.29 5.05
C LEU A 343 -20.85 -5.85 5.81
N ALA A 344 -21.14 -6.49 6.92
CA ALA A 344 -22.22 -6.11 7.84
C ALA A 344 -21.90 -4.89 8.71
N GLY A 345 -20.66 -4.35 8.64
CA GLY A 345 -20.19 -3.25 9.50
C GLY A 345 -19.98 -3.68 10.96
N ARG A 346 -19.81 -4.97 11.22
CA ARG A 346 -19.62 -5.57 12.56
C ARG A 346 -18.16 -5.96 12.85
N LEU A 347 -17.24 -5.72 11.92
CA LEU A 347 -15.83 -6.05 12.09
C LEU A 347 -14.95 -4.87 11.67
N GLU A 348 -13.89 -4.64 12.44
CA GLU A 348 -12.79 -3.73 12.10
C GLU A 348 -11.50 -4.52 11.92
N ARG A 349 -10.74 -4.20 10.85
CA ARG A 349 -9.41 -4.76 10.60
C ARG A 349 -8.31 -3.81 11.08
N HIS A 350 -7.31 -4.39 11.73
CA HIS A 350 -6.15 -3.67 12.26
C HIS A 350 -4.86 -4.16 11.59
N ALA A 351 -3.78 -3.38 11.73
CA ALA A 351 -2.45 -3.76 11.26
C ALA A 351 -2.00 -5.09 11.90
N GLY A 352 -1.19 -5.86 11.16
CA GLY A 352 -0.68 -7.16 11.62
C GLY A 352 -1.74 -8.28 11.62
N GLY A 353 -2.70 -8.25 10.69
CA GLY A 353 -3.69 -9.32 10.53
C GLY A 353 -4.61 -9.51 11.73
N ARG A 354 -4.88 -8.43 12.48
CA ARG A 354 -5.78 -8.46 13.65
C ARG A 354 -7.17 -7.92 13.31
N VAL A 355 -8.18 -8.40 14.04
CA VAL A 355 -9.58 -8.00 13.86
C VAL A 355 -10.25 -7.78 15.22
N SER A 356 -11.24 -6.89 15.28
CA SER A 356 -12.08 -6.66 16.47
C SER A 356 -13.51 -6.31 16.07
N LEU A 357 -14.43 -6.40 17.02
CA LEU A 357 -15.74 -5.77 16.88
C LEU A 357 -15.59 -4.26 17.11
N PRO A 358 -16.35 -3.40 16.40
CA PRO A 358 -16.35 -1.96 16.64
C PRO A 358 -16.83 -1.64 18.05
N CYS A 359 -16.18 -0.68 18.70
CA CYS A 359 -16.69 -0.13 19.96
C CYS A 359 -18.03 0.58 19.67
N ARG A 360 -19.10 0.13 20.32
CA ARG A 360 -20.43 0.76 20.26
C ARG A 360 -20.46 2.07 21.04
#